data_774bcb935f893df38acc7a5655e66e08
#
_entry.id   774bcb935f893df38acc7a5655e66e08
#
_cell.length_a   1.000
_cell.length_b   1.000
_cell.length_c   1.000
_cell.angle_alpha   90.00
_cell.angle_beta   90.00
_cell.angle_gamma   90.00
#
_symmetry.space_group_name_H-M   'P 1'
#
loop_
_entity.id
_entity.type
_entity.pdbx_description
1 polymer ?
#
loop_
_entity_poly.entity_id
_entity_poly.type
_entity_poly.pdbx_seq_one_letter_code
_entity_poly.pdbx_strand_id
1 'polypeptide(L)'
;MDNIKNIEKTEKYAQSIKELFKEMISDELYEMWADTFEIECVTEKQIIITYDGTEDIKKFKKECRKMLVSCIYSVIGNGSKVKIIKRSRYKALNPKIRKNIKAVKFFLIGMVFVCIATAVIIVLCSYIGNRNFRETFYITSSIKVDSRVRVVQLSDLHGASYGKNNEKLINRVEALEPDIIICTGDMVDSVKEDADSAMVLAKELSKIAPSYYVYGNNEVESIYDFLLNEKELDKKFGFNADNRDETALLKIEDSFEEKLESAGIKVLKNEKDTIKVKNINIDIYGVLTSNPSSFWSYSGKTFADYIYENPDNLKIMAVHEPFIFEEFTPDSWGDLMLSGHTHGGVIRVPILGPLFTHEGGLFPERSDGFVYGRYNTAGSPLIVSAGLENSNVLRINNQPELVIIDINKF
;
A
#
# COMPACT_ATOMS: atom_id res chain seq x y z
N MET A 1 -0.78 -52.65 -6.32
CA MET A 1 -1.98 -53.20 -5.68
C MET A 1 -1.69 -53.78 -4.31
N ASP A 2 -0.61 -54.55 -4.12
CA ASP A 2 -0.32 -55.18 -2.82
C ASP A 2 -0.02 -54.23 -1.66
N ASN A 3 0.53 -53.02 -1.94
CA ASN A 3 0.80 -52.03 -0.90
C ASN A 3 -0.47 -51.36 -0.33
N ILE A 4 -1.50 -51.14 -1.15
CA ILE A 4 -2.76 -50.53 -0.72
C ILE A 4 -3.55 -51.52 0.16
N LYS A 5 -3.66 -52.77 -0.27
CA LYS A 5 -4.29 -53.84 0.53
C LYS A 5 -3.63 -54.05 1.89
N ASN A 6 -2.30 -53.87 1.97
CA ASN A 6 -1.58 -53.98 3.23
C ASN A 6 -1.82 -52.79 4.16
N ILE A 7 -2.03 -51.57 3.61
CA ILE A 7 -2.34 -50.39 4.40
C ILE A 7 -3.75 -50.51 4.99
N GLU A 8 -4.76 -50.78 4.16
CA GLU A 8 -6.15 -50.96 4.63
C GLU A 8 -6.28 -52.05 5.66
N LYS A 9 -5.56 -53.15 5.46
CA LYS A 9 -5.52 -54.25 6.42
C LYS A 9 -4.87 -53.86 7.74
N THR A 10 -3.78 -53.02 7.68
CA THR A 10 -3.10 -52.53 8.87
C THR A 10 -3.98 -51.59 9.67
N GLU A 11 -4.67 -50.65 9.01
CA GLU A 11 -5.59 -49.71 9.65
C GLU A 11 -6.75 -50.42 10.34
N LYS A 12 -7.39 -51.36 9.66
CA LYS A 12 -8.49 -52.15 10.23
C LYS A 12 -8.05 -52.91 11.50
N TYR A 13 -6.89 -53.57 11.45
CA TYR A 13 -6.37 -54.28 12.62
C TYR A 13 -5.94 -53.34 13.73
N ALA A 14 -5.35 -52.19 13.40
CA ALA A 14 -4.94 -51.19 14.36
C ALA A 14 -6.11 -50.65 15.18
N GLN A 15 -7.22 -50.40 14.53
CA GLN A 15 -8.44 -49.93 15.18
C GLN A 15 -9.01 -51.01 16.13
N SER A 16 -9.18 -52.25 15.66
CA SER A 16 -9.69 -53.34 16.48
C SER A 16 -8.80 -53.67 17.68
N ILE A 17 -7.47 -53.56 17.51
CA ILE A 17 -6.53 -53.75 18.62
C ILE A 17 -6.66 -52.62 19.65
N LYS A 18 -6.81 -51.35 19.22
CA LYS A 18 -6.99 -50.22 20.12
C LYS A 18 -8.30 -50.30 20.90
N GLU A 19 -9.39 -50.69 20.25
CA GLU A 19 -10.69 -50.89 20.90
C GLU A 19 -10.60 -51.99 21.97
N LEU A 20 -10.07 -53.13 21.62
CA LEU A 20 -9.90 -54.27 22.57
C LEU A 20 -8.94 -53.90 23.71
N PHE A 21 -7.89 -53.14 23.43
CA PHE A 21 -6.93 -52.69 24.43
C PHE A 21 -7.60 -51.73 25.43
N LYS A 22 -8.51 -50.85 24.97
CA LYS A 22 -9.31 -49.96 25.80
C LYS A 22 -10.19 -50.73 26.78
N GLU A 23 -10.79 -51.83 26.33
CA GLU A 23 -11.63 -52.67 27.18
C GLU A 23 -10.83 -53.45 28.24
N MET A 24 -9.54 -53.70 28.00
CA MET A 24 -8.70 -54.53 28.85
C MET A 24 -7.89 -53.79 29.91
N ILE A 25 -7.83 -52.44 29.84
CA ILE A 25 -7.07 -51.65 30.81
C ILE A 25 -7.99 -50.59 31.44
N SER A 26 -7.56 -50.02 32.59
CA SER A 26 -8.32 -48.97 33.20
C SER A 26 -8.33 -47.72 32.32
N ASP A 27 -9.39 -46.88 32.41
CA ASP A 27 -9.51 -45.65 31.65
C ASP A 27 -8.31 -44.74 31.90
N GLU A 28 -7.80 -44.64 33.11
CA GLU A 28 -6.64 -43.83 33.47
C GLU A 28 -5.36 -44.28 32.74
N LEU A 29 -5.14 -45.61 32.63
CA LEU A 29 -4.00 -46.14 31.88
C LEU A 29 -4.21 -46.01 30.37
N TYR A 30 -5.45 -46.11 29.90
CA TYR A 30 -5.74 -45.92 28.50
C TYR A 30 -5.49 -44.47 28.05
N GLU A 31 -5.98 -43.47 28.76
CA GLU A 31 -5.71 -42.04 28.49
C GLU A 31 -4.21 -41.71 28.52
N MET A 32 -3.46 -42.31 29.42
CA MET A 32 -2.01 -42.13 29.50
C MET A 32 -1.26 -42.69 28.28
N TRP A 33 -1.71 -43.80 27.70
CA TRP A 33 -0.94 -44.56 26.72
C TRP A 33 -1.55 -44.62 25.32
N ALA A 34 -2.86 -44.40 25.14
CA ALA A 34 -3.59 -44.61 23.90
C ALA A 34 -3.03 -43.79 22.71
N ASP A 35 -2.65 -42.53 22.96
CA ASP A 35 -2.13 -41.61 21.94
C ASP A 35 -0.62 -41.72 21.77
N THR A 36 0.07 -42.44 22.63
CA THR A 36 1.53 -42.55 22.60
C THR A 36 2.04 -43.63 21.68
N PHE A 37 1.20 -44.60 21.26
CA PHE A 37 1.61 -45.64 20.37
C PHE A 37 0.78 -45.74 19.09
N GLU A 38 1.43 -46.18 18.01
CA GLU A 38 0.81 -46.46 16.72
C GLU A 38 1.25 -47.84 16.20
N ILE A 39 0.35 -48.52 15.50
CA ILE A 39 0.63 -49.75 14.80
C ILE A 39 1.00 -49.42 13.37
N GLU A 40 2.29 -49.46 13.06
CA GLU A 40 2.85 -49.01 11.78
C GLU A 40 2.81 -50.09 10.68
N CYS A 41 2.85 -51.36 11.07
CA CYS A 41 2.87 -52.43 10.11
C CYS A 41 2.36 -53.72 10.72
N VAL A 42 1.46 -54.37 10.01
CA VAL A 42 0.94 -55.71 10.35
C VAL A 42 1.23 -56.65 9.20
N THR A 43 2.08 -57.64 9.46
CA THR A 43 2.35 -58.76 8.55
C THR A 43 2.15 -60.09 9.26
N GLU A 44 2.03 -61.20 8.51
CA GLU A 44 1.88 -62.51 9.09
C GLU A 44 3.03 -62.93 10.02
N LYS A 45 4.20 -62.29 9.86
CA LYS A 45 5.42 -62.62 10.63
C LYS A 45 5.80 -61.59 11.68
N GLN A 46 5.35 -60.33 11.53
CA GLN A 46 5.82 -59.26 12.38
C GLN A 46 4.80 -58.13 12.48
N ILE A 47 4.65 -57.60 13.69
CA ILE A 47 3.88 -56.39 13.99
C ILE A 47 4.83 -55.38 14.59
N ILE A 48 4.81 -54.19 14.04
CA ILE A 48 5.64 -53.05 14.51
C ILE A 48 4.73 -52.02 15.14
N ILE A 49 4.99 -51.76 16.41
CA ILE A 49 4.35 -50.68 17.18
C ILE A 49 5.39 -49.62 17.44
N THR A 50 5.07 -48.40 17.09
CA THR A 50 5.90 -47.23 17.43
C THR A 50 5.28 -46.49 18.58
N TYR A 51 6.13 -45.82 19.38
CA TYR A 51 5.69 -44.93 20.44
C TYR A 51 6.42 -43.59 20.39
N ASP A 52 5.75 -42.53 20.83
CA ASP A 52 6.26 -41.16 20.81
C ASP A 52 6.88 -40.80 22.18
N GLY A 53 7.89 -41.32 22.49
CA GLY A 53 8.82 -41.32 23.59
C GLY A 53 8.94 -40.16 24.60
N THR A 54 7.88 -39.57 25.04
CA THR A 54 7.86 -38.59 26.15
C THR A 54 7.67 -39.22 27.49
N GLU A 55 7.01 -40.39 27.55
CA GLU A 55 6.78 -41.16 28.74
C GLU A 55 7.74 -42.34 28.86
N ASP A 56 7.96 -42.86 30.09
CA ASP A 56 8.88 -43.98 30.35
C ASP A 56 8.38 -45.29 29.72
N ILE A 57 8.96 -45.65 28.58
CA ILE A 57 8.67 -46.92 27.86
C ILE A 57 8.88 -48.15 28.76
N LYS A 58 9.73 -48.04 29.77
CA LYS A 58 9.93 -49.16 30.71
C LYS A 58 8.67 -49.39 31.54
N LYS A 59 8.01 -48.30 31.96
CA LYS A 59 6.75 -48.29 32.69
C LYS A 59 5.65 -48.89 31.80
N PHE A 60 5.48 -48.42 30.55
CA PHE A 60 4.55 -49.03 29.58
C PHE A 60 4.79 -50.50 29.37
N LYS A 61 6.02 -50.91 29.14
CA LYS A 61 6.38 -52.36 28.94
C LYS A 61 6.06 -53.19 30.16
N LYS A 62 6.18 -52.66 31.34
CA LYS A 62 5.90 -53.36 32.60
C LYS A 62 4.38 -53.50 32.82
N GLU A 63 3.64 -52.43 32.61
CA GLU A 63 2.21 -52.32 32.94
C GLU A 63 1.30 -52.83 31.84
N CYS A 64 1.52 -52.47 30.59
CA CYS A 64 0.57 -52.62 29.49
C CYS A 64 1.00 -53.58 28.40
N ARG A 65 2.32 -53.90 28.28
CA ARG A 65 2.82 -54.74 27.17
C ARG A 65 2.13 -56.08 27.04
N LYS A 66 1.90 -56.77 28.14
CA LYS A 66 1.29 -58.09 28.11
C LYS A 66 -0.14 -58.05 27.59
N MET A 67 -0.91 -57.03 28.04
CA MET A 67 -2.28 -56.80 27.60
C MET A 67 -2.34 -56.43 26.12
N LEU A 68 -1.51 -55.46 25.70
CA LEU A 68 -1.44 -55.07 24.30
C LEU A 68 -1.06 -56.21 23.37
N VAL A 69 -0.11 -57.07 23.77
CA VAL A 69 0.28 -58.25 23.00
C VAL A 69 -0.85 -59.30 22.99
N SER A 70 -1.62 -59.45 24.08
CA SER A 70 -2.81 -60.30 24.12
C SER A 70 -3.90 -59.79 23.16
N CYS A 71 -4.18 -58.50 23.14
CA CYS A 71 -5.12 -57.88 22.17
C CYS A 71 -4.68 -58.15 20.74
N ILE A 72 -3.39 -57.96 20.45
CA ILE A 72 -2.83 -58.23 19.13
C ILE A 72 -3.05 -59.69 18.71
N TYR A 73 -2.76 -60.66 19.59
CA TYR A 73 -2.95 -62.03 19.26
C TYR A 73 -4.42 -62.44 19.14
N SER A 74 -5.31 -61.80 19.87
CA SER A 74 -6.77 -62.03 19.75
C SER A 74 -7.30 -61.52 18.40
N VAL A 75 -6.75 -60.46 17.86
CA VAL A 75 -7.22 -59.87 16.60
C VAL A 75 -6.55 -60.50 15.37
N ILE A 76 -5.26 -60.81 15.46
CA ILE A 76 -4.44 -61.18 14.29
C ILE A 76 -4.10 -62.67 14.31
N GLY A 77 -4.15 -63.37 15.50
CA GLY A 77 -3.76 -64.72 15.69
C GLY A 77 -2.34 -64.86 16.23
N ASN A 78 -2.09 -66.05 16.86
CA ASN A 78 -0.80 -66.37 17.47
C ASN A 78 0.24 -66.70 16.39
N GLY A 79 1.38 -66.06 16.40
CA GLY A 79 2.51 -66.40 15.51
C GLY A 79 3.36 -65.24 15.08
N SER A 80 2.86 -64.01 15.19
CA SER A 80 3.58 -62.80 14.77
C SER A 80 4.51 -62.25 15.87
N LYS A 81 5.72 -61.83 15.53
CA LYS A 81 6.63 -61.19 16.47
C LYS A 81 6.25 -59.70 16.65
N VAL A 82 5.89 -59.31 17.87
CA VAL A 82 5.59 -57.93 18.23
C VAL A 82 6.86 -57.18 18.60
N LYS A 83 7.17 -56.11 17.88
CA LYS A 83 8.28 -55.20 18.15
C LYS A 83 7.75 -53.81 18.54
N ILE A 84 8.12 -53.32 19.70
CA ILE A 84 7.82 -51.97 20.18
C ILE A 84 9.10 -51.17 20.08
N ILE A 85 9.12 -50.13 19.24
CA ILE A 85 10.28 -49.28 18.97
C ILE A 85 9.91 -47.81 19.02
N LYS A 86 10.88 -46.95 19.37
CA LYS A 86 10.66 -45.51 19.37
C LYS A 86 10.36 -45.04 17.95
N ARG A 87 9.34 -44.21 17.76
CA ARG A 87 8.94 -43.73 16.43
C ARG A 87 10.08 -43.03 15.67
N SER A 88 10.91 -42.26 16.37
CA SER A 88 12.12 -41.67 15.79
C SER A 88 13.10 -42.70 15.25
N ARG A 89 13.26 -43.82 15.96
CA ARG A 89 14.14 -44.93 15.54
C ARG A 89 13.53 -45.73 14.37
N TYR A 90 12.21 -45.92 14.37
CA TYR A 90 11.51 -46.56 13.24
C TYR A 90 11.66 -45.75 11.96
N LYS A 91 11.42 -44.40 12.05
CA LYS A 91 11.63 -43.48 10.93
C LYS A 91 13.08 -43.49 10.44
N ALA A 92 14.04 -43.60 11.35
CA ALA A 92 15.46 -43.68 10.99
C ALA A 92 15.87 -45.00 10.30
N LEU A 93 15.21 -46.10 10.66
CA LEU A 93 15.46 -47.44 10.09
C LEU A 93 14.76 -47.67 8.75
N ASN A 94 13.70 -46.92 8.46
CA ASN A 94 12.96 -47.07 7.20
C ASN A 94 13.55 -46.14 6.11
N PRO A 95 14.30 -46.67 5.14
CA PRO A 95 15.01 -45.84 4.14
C PRO A 95 14.07 -45.09 3.22
N LYS A 96 12.85 -45.60 2.95
CA LYS A 96 11.85 -44.86 2.12
C LYS A 96 11.33 -43.64 2.84
N ILE A 97 10.96 -43.75 4.14
CA ILE A 97 10.50 -42.66 4.97
C ILE A 97 11.60 -41.58 5.10
N ARG A 98 12.84 -41.99 5.34
CA ARG A 98 13.99 -41.11 5.45
C ARG A 98 14.25 -40.32 4.14
N LYS A 99 14.11 -41.01 2.99
CA LYS A 99 14.27 -40.36 1.66
C LYS A 99 13.18 -39.32 1.43
N ASN A 100 11.93 -39.62 1.75
CA ASN A 100 10.81 -38.71 1.61
C ASN A 100 10.93 -37.51 2.53
N ILE A 101 11.31 -37.69 3.78
CA ILE A 101 11.54 -36.54 4.72
C ILE A 101 12.65 -35.64 4.22
N LYS A 102 13.75 -36.19 3.69
CA LYS A 102 14.83 -35.40 3.10
C LYS A 102 14.32 -34.61 1.88
N ALA A 103 13.60 -35.24 0.97
CA ALA A 103 13.06 -34.62 -0.21
C ALA A 103 12.12 -33.47 0.15
N VAL A 104 11.22 -33.64 1.11
CA VAL A 104 10.33 -32.57 1.61
C VAL A 104 11.12 -31.42 2.22
N LYS A 105 12.16 -31.70 3.03
CA LYS A 105 13.03 -30.67 3.58
C LYS A 105 13.75 -29.87 2.49
N PHE A 106 14.32 -30.53 1.49
CA PHE A 106 14.95 -29.86 0.35
C PHE A 106 13.97 -28.99 -0.44
N PHE A 107 12.75 -29.49 -0.65
CA PHE A 107 11.68 -28.75 -1.31
C PHE A 107 11.31 -27.48 -0.53
N LEU A 108 11.11 -27.59 0.79
CA LEU A 108 10.80 -26.46 1.67
C LEU A 108 11.93 -25.41 1.69
N ILE A 109 13.20 -25.87 1.78
CA ILE A 109 14.36 -24.96 1.72
C ILE A 109 14.41 -24.26 0.35
N GLY A 110 14.16 -25.00 -0.73
CA GLY A 110 14.08 -24.42 -2.08
C GLY A 110 12.98 -23.38 -2.21
N MET A 111 11.79 -23.64 -1.68
CA MET A 111 10.68 -22.68 -1.63
C MET A 111 11.06 -21.40 -0.86
N VAL A 112 11.65 -21.54 0.33
CA VAL A 112 12.11 -20.40 1.13
C VAL A 112 13.14 -19.58 0.36
N PHE A 113 14.09 -20.23 -0.30
CA PHE A 113 15.09 -19.56 -1.12
C PHE A 113 14.46 -18.79 -2.30
N VAL A 114 13.49 -19.39 -3.00
CA VAL A 114 12.74 -18.72 -4.08
C VAL A 114 11.97 -17.52 -3.54
N CYS A 115 11.30 -17.63 -2.40
CA CYS A 115 10.59 -16.51 -1.79
C CYS A 115 11.53 -15.35 -1.44
N ILE A 116 12.68 -15.65 -0.83
CA ILE A 116 13.69 -14.61 -0.50
C ILE A 116 14.23 -13.97 -1.78
N ALA A 117 14.61 -14.75 -2.77
CA ALA A 117 15.12 -14.24 -4.05
C ALA A 117 14.08 -13.34 -4.73
N THR A 118 12.80 -13.74 -4.74
CA THR A 118 11.70 -12.93 -5.30
C THR A 118 11.54 -11.62 -4.52
N ALA A 119 11.56 -11.66 -3.19
CA ALA A 119 11.47 -10.46 -2.35
C ALA A 119 12.63 -9.50 -2.63
N VAL A 120 13.86 -10.00 -2.74
CA VAL A 120 15.04 -9.18 -3.07
C VAL A 120 14.90 -8.55 -4.46
N ILE A 121 14.44 -9.31 -5.45
CA ILE A 121 14.21 -8.78 -6.81
C ILE A 121 13.16 -7.68 -6.79
N ILE A 122 12.05 -7.86 -6.08
CA ILE A 122 11.00 -6.84 -5.95
C ILE A 122 11.56 -5.56 -5.33
N VAL A 123 12.32 -5.66 -4.25
CA VAL A 123 12.95 -4.51 -3.59
C VAL A 123 13.93 -3.80 -4.52
N LEU A 124 14.78 -4.54 -5.23
CA LEU A 124 15.74 -3.96 -6.18
C LEU A 124 15.03 -3.27 -7.36
N CYS A 125 14.02 -3.90 -7.94
CA CYS A 125 13.22 -3.31 -9.02
C CYS A 125 12.50 -2.04 -8.54
N SER A 126 11.96 -2.04 -7.34
CA SER A 126 11.32 -0.87 -6.74
C SER A 126 12.34 0.26 -6.49
N TYR A 127 13.51 -0.07 -5.95
CA TYR A 127 14.57 0.91 -5.73
C TYR A 127 15.04 1.59 -7.03
N ILE A 128 15.21 0.81 -8.11
CA ILE A 128 15.57 1.34 -9.42
C ILE A 128 14.43 2.14 -10.02
N GLY A 129 13.20 1.64 -9.90
CA GLY A 129 11.98 2.31 -10.39
C GLY A 129 11.74 3.65 -9.73
N ASN A 130 11.95 3.75 -8.42
CA ASN A 130 11.74 5.00 -7.67
C ASN A 130 12.71 6.13 -8.05
N ARG A 131 13.84 5.83 -8.69
CA ARG A 131 14.77 6.85 -9.19
C ARG A 131 14.32 7.55 -10.47
N ASN A 132 13.26 7.06 -11.07
CA ASN A 132 12.65 7.63 -12.25
C ASN A 132 11.14 7.73 -12.03
N PHE A 133 10.48 8.60 -12.76
CA PHE A 133 9.03 8.65 -12.81
C PHE A 133 8.52 7.96 -14.06
N ARG A 134 7.30 7.46 -13.99
CA ARG A 134 6.51 7.02 -15.15
C ARG A 134 5.62 8.16 -15.62
N GLU A 135 5.19 8.08 -16.86
CA GLU A 135 4.19 8.97 -17.43
C GLU A 135 2.87 8.23 -17.54
N THR A 136 1.82 8.82 -17.03
CA THR A 136 0.47 8.25 -17.14
C THR A 136 -0.41 9.20 -17.91
N PHE A 137 -0.96 8.70 -19.00
CA PHE A 137 -1.82 9.48 -19.89
C PHE A 137 -3.28 9.15 -19.62
N TYR A 138 -4.07 10.17 -19.36
CA TYR A 138 -5.51 10.11 -19.27
C TYR A 138 -6.13 10.90 -20.41
N ILE A 139 -7.19 10.36 -20.98
CA ILE A 139 -7.97 11.00 -22.05
C ILE A 139 -9.38 11.22 -21.52
N THR A 140 -9.85 12.46 -21.64
CA THR A 140 -11.23 12.83 -21.36
C THR A 140 -11.78 13.67 -22.49
N SER A 141 -13.08 13.93 -22.52
CA SER A 141 -13.74 14.73 -23.55
C SER A 141 -14.69 15.71 -22.91
N SER A 142 -14.81 16.89 -23.53
CA SER A 142 -15.78 17.91 -23.15
C SER A 142 -16.36 18.58 -24.39
N ILE A 143 -17.65 18.92 -24.35
CA ILE A 143 -18.31 19.73 -25.38
C ILE A 143 -17.84 21.20 -25.36
N LYS A 144 -17.17 21.60 -24.28
CA LYS A 144 -16.70 22.98 -24.07
C LYS A 144 -15.35 23.25 -24.75
N VAL A 145 -14.72 22.21 -25.33
CA VAL A 145 -13.46 22.37 -26.05
C VAL A 145 -13.65 22.13 -27.56
N ASP A 146 -13.00 22.95 -28.35
CA ASP A 146 -12.98 22.83 -29.81
C ASP A 146 -11.71 22.16 -30.35
N SER A 147 -10.67 22.13 -29.53
CA SER A 147 -9.36 21.53 -29.81
C SER A 147 -8.78 20.91 -28.55
N ARG A 148 -7.81 20.01 -28.70
CA ARG A 148 -7.16 19.35 -27.55
C ARG A 148 -6.56 20.39 -26.61
N VAL A 149 -6.87 20.24 -25.31
CA VAL A 149 -6.20 20.92 -24.19
C VAL A 149 -5.39 19.87 -23.42
N ARG A 150 -4.08 20.10 -23.27
CA ARG A 150 -3.20 19.24 -22.49
C ARG A 150 -2.88 19.86 -21.14
N VAL A 151 -3.23 19.17 -20.09
CA VAL A 151 -2.88 19.50 -18.72
C VAL A 151 -1.79 18.54 -18.24
N VAL A 152 -0.71 19.07 -17.67
CA VAL A 152 0.30 18.28 -16.95
C VAL A 152 0.14 18.54 -15.46
N GLN A 153 -0.07 17.48 -14.69
CA GLN A 153 -0.19 17.53 -13.25
C GLN A 153 1.09 17.05 -12.60
N LEU A 154 1.63 17.83 -11.69
CA LEU A 154 2.69 17.49 -10.74
C LEU A 154 2.09 17.45 -9.35
N SER A 155 2.47 16.49 -8.52
CA SER A 155 1.97 16.35 -7.16
C SER A 155 2.99 15.63 -6.29
N ASP A 156 2.96 15.91 -4.99
CA ASP A 156 3.69 15.15 -3.98
C ASP A 156 5.16 14.92 -4.34
N LEU A 157 5.89 16.00 -4.61
CA LEU A 157 7.33 15.94 -4.92
C LEU A 157 8.18 15.78 -3.66
N HIS A 158 7.74 16.39 -2.53
CA HIS A 158 8.40 16.30 -1.22
C HIS A 158 9.90 16.58 -1.30
N GLY A 159 10.28 17.66 -1.96
CA GLY A 159 11.68 18.04 -2.16
C GLY A 159 12.50 17.03 -2.98
N ALA A 160 11.89 15.99 -3.53
CA ALA A 160 12.57 15.00 -4.37
C ALA A 160 13.22 15.63 -5.61
N SER A 161 14.27 14.99 -6.11
CA SER A 161 15.05 15.52 -7.24
C SER A 161 15.18 14.50 -8.37
N TYR A 162 14.89 14.96 -9.58
CA TYR A 162 15.06 14.23 -10.83
C TYR A 162 16.19 14.83 -11.69
N GLY A 163 17.42 14.55 -11.30
CA GLY A 163 18.61 15.17 -11.84
C GLY A 163 18.94 16.51 -11.15
N LYS A 164 19.97 17.18 -11.61
CA LYS A 164 20.37 18.46 -11.02
C LYS A 164 19.28 19.50 -11.26
N ASN A 165 18.77 20.12 -10.18
CA ASN A 165 17.70 21.12 -10.26
C ASN A 165 16.45 20.60 -10.99
N ASN A 166 16.12 19.33 -10.87
CA ASN A 166 14.97 18.70 -11.54
C ASN A 166 15.01 18.75 -13.09
N GLU A 167 16.20 18.86 -13.70
CA GLU A 167 16.37 18.98 -15.15
C GLU A 167 15.67 17.91 -15.97
N LYS A 168 15.64 16.65 -15.47
CA LYS A 168 14.96 15.55 -16.16
C LYS A 168 13.44 15.74 -16.17
N LEU A 169 12.88 16.19 -15.06
CA LEU A 169 11.45 16.46 -14.93
C LEU A 169 11.05 17.64 -15.80
N ILE A 170 11.81 18.75 -15.72
CA ILE A 170 11.56 19.97 -16.48
C ILE A 170 11.61 19.69 -17.99
N ASN A 171 12.70 19.07 -18.47
CA ASN A 171 12.85 18.72 -19.90
C ASN A 171 11.73 17.82 -20.38
N ARG A 172 11.23 16.92 -19.50
CA ARG A 172 10.14 16.06 -19.88
C ARG A 172 8.81 16.79 -19.95
N VAL A 173 8.52 17.68 -18.99
CA VAL A 173 7.32 18.53 -19.03
C VAL A 173 7.35 19.41 -20.29
N GLU A 174 8.48 20.03 -20.62
CA GLU A 174 8.63 20.84 -21.83
C GLU A 174 8.35 20.02 -23.11
N ALA A 175 8.93 18.81 -23.20
CA ALA A 175 8.73 17.91 -24.35
C ALA A 175 7.29 17.39 -24.50
N LEU A 176 6.46 17.50 -23.47
CA LEU A 176 5.04 17.16 -23.50
C LEU A 176 4.18 18.27 -24.10
N GLU A 177 4.74 19.48 -24.27
CA GLU A 177 4.03 20.65 -24.81
C GLU A 177 2.68 20.88 -24.10
N PRO A 178 2.66 21.10 -22.76
CA PRO A 178 1.42 21.31 -22.04
C PRO A 178 0.78 22.66 -22.41
N ASP A 179 -0.52 22.71 -22.40
CA ASP A 179 -1.26 23.98 -22.48
C ASP A 179 -1.40 24.62 -21.07
N ILE A 180 -1.39 23.78 -20.02
CA ILE A 180 -1.50 24.20 -18.60
C ILE A 180 -0.68 23.23 -17.75
N ILE A 181 -0.06 23.75 -16.71
CA ILE A 181 0.61 22.96 -15.66
C ILE A 181 -0.10 23.21 -14.32
N ILE A 182 -0.42 22.15 -13.58
CA ILE A 182 -1.07 22.25 -12.27
C ILE A 182 -0.28 21.43 -11.26
N CYS A 183 0.23 22.12 -10.24
CA CYS A 183 0.84 21.51 -9.06
C CYS A 183 -0.24 21.32 -8.00
N THR A 184 -0.53 20.05 -7.65
CA THR A 184 -1.60 19.70 -6.71
C THR A 184 -1.10 19.47 -5.28
N GLY A 185 -0.10 20.25 -4.84
CA GLY A 185 0.37 20.29 -3.46
C GLY A 185 1.47 19.30 -3.11
N ASP A 186 1.97 19.44 -1.88
CA ASP A 186 3.07 18.65 -1.30
C ASP A 186 4.30 18.61 -2.21
N MET A 187 4.64 19.77 -2.79
CA MET A 187 5.87 19.89 -3.59
C MET A 187 7.11 20.02 -2.70
N VAL A 188 6.92 20.39 -1.43
CA VAL A 188 7.94 20.52 -0.40
C VAL A 188 7.55 19.71 0.85
N ASP A 189 8.54 19.21 1.59
CA ASP A 189 8.31 18.67 2.94
C ASP A 189 8.21 19.83 3.96
N SER A 190 8.93 20.91 3.67
CA SER A 190 8.92 22.11 4.49
C SER A 190 9.12 23.36 3.64
N VAL A 191 8.26 24.35 3.81
CA VAL A 191 8.39 25.67 3.16
C VAL A 191 9.70 26.41 3.54
N LYS A 192 10.40 25.94 4.55
CA LYS A 192 11.68 26.48 5.00
C LYS A 192 12.89 25.79 4.38
N GLU A 193 12.86 24.45 4.35
CA GLU A 193 14.01 23.63 3.97
C GLU A 193 14.10 23.44 2.46
N ASP A 194 12.96 23.23 1.79
CA ASP A 194 12.89 22.86 0.39
C ASP A 194 12.45 24.01 -0.53
N ALA A 195 12.18 25.18 0.04
CA ALA A 195 11.66 26.33 -0.70
C ALA A 195 12.52 26.69 -1.94
N ASP A 196 13.85 26.69 -1.79
CA ASP A 196 14.75 27.05 -2.91
C ASP A 196 14.64 26.08 -4.08
N SER A 197 14.52 24.77 -3.80
CA SER A 197 14.33 23.75 -4.84
C SER A 197 12.99 23.90 -5.54
N ALA A 198 11.92 24.12 -4.77
CA ALA A 198 10.59 24.36 -5.30
C ALA A 198 10.54 25.63 -6.16
N MET A 199 11.22 26.71 -5.74
CA MET A 199 11.27 27.96 -6.52
C MET A 199 12.01 27.79 -7.84
N VAL A 200 13.11 27.02 -7.87
CA VAL A 200 13.82 26.71 -9.11
C VAL A 200 12.90 25.94 -10.08
N LEU A 201 12.20 24.93 -9.58
CA LEU A 201 11.24 24.16 -10.39
C LEU A 201 10.09 25.06 -10.86
N ALA A 202 9.47 25.83 -9.97
CA ALA A 202 8.39 26.75 -10.27
C ALA A 202 8.75 27.71 -11.41
N LYS A 203 9.93 28.31 -11.32
CA LYS A 203 10.44 29.25 -12.33
C LYS A 203 10.63 28.61 -13.71
N GLU A 204 11.08 27.37 -13.76
CA GLU A 204 11.25 26.69 -15.05
C GLU A 204 9.91 26.23 -15.62
N LEU A 205 9.00 25.71 -14.78
CA LEU A 205 7.65 25.34 -15.22
C LEU A 205 6.86 26.52 -15.77
N SER A 206 6.93 27.68 -15.13
CA SER A 206 6.22 28.91 -15.58
C SER A 206 6.67 29.42 -16.94
N LYS A 207 7.88 29.08 -17.40
CA LYS A 207 8.36 29.41 -18.75
C LYS A 207 7.79 28.51 -19.82
N ILE A 208 7.35 27.29 -19.44
CA ILE A 208 6.83 26.29 -20.37
C ILE A 208 5.36 26.57 -20.69
N ALA A 209 4.53 26.75 -19.66
CA ALA A 209 3.11 27.02 -19.81
C ALA A 209 2.55 27.78 -18.58
N PRO A 210 1.36 28.39 -18.66
CA PRO A 210 0.64 28.90 -17.50
C PRO A 210 0.57 27.84 -16.42
N SER A 211 1.07 28.18 -15.22
CA SER A 211 1.28 27.24 -14.14
C SER A 211 0.53 27.66 -12.88
N TYR A 212 -0.10 26.72 -12.24
CA TYR A 212 -0.92 26.89 -11.05
C TYR A 212 -0.45 25.99 -9.92
N TYR A 213 -0.66 26.45 -8.69
CA TYR A 213 -0.27 25.74 -7.48
C TYR A 213 -1.41 25.77 -6.47
N VAL A 214 -1.75 24.63 -5.91
CA VAL A 214 -2.57 24.53 -4.70
C VAL A 214 -1.73 23.93 -3.59
N TYR A 215 -1.93 24.36 -2.35
CA TYR A 215 -1.19 23.85 -1.21
C TYR A 215 -1.66 22.45 -0.85
N GLY A 216 -0.71 21.60 -0.48
CA GLY A 216 -0.97 20.35 0.22
C GLY A 216 -0.87 20.52 1.74
N ASN A 217 -1.06 19.41 2.44
CA ASN A 217 -0.98 19.45 3.90
C ASN A 217 0.42 19.77 4.39
N ASN A 218 1.49 19.38 3.69
CA ASN A 218 2.86 19.67 4.12
C ASN A 218 3.21 21.16 4.04
N GLU A 219 2.76 21.87 3.01
CA GLU A 219 2.88 23.30 2.97
C GLU A 219 2.15 23.93 4.16
N VAL A 220 0.90 23.58 4.39
CA VAL A 220 0.07 24.12 5.46
C VAL A 220 0.64 23.78 6.85
N GLU A 221 0.98 22.50 7.08
CA GLU A 221 1.52 22.03 8.37
C GLU A 221 2.88 22.67 8.66
N SER A 222 3.77 22.80 7.69
CA SER A 222 5.08 23.42 7.91
C SER A 222 4.98 24.92 8.17
N ILE A 223 4.01 25.61 7.60
CA ILE A 223 3.67 27.01 7.95
C ILE A 223 3.19 27.05 9.40
N TYR A 224 2.33 26.12 9.80
CA TYR A 224 1.78 26.04 11.15
C TYR A 224 2.83 25.65 12.21
N ASP A 225 3.68 24.67 11.93
CA ASP A 225 4.78 24.25 12.81
C ASP A 225 5.80 25.35 13.04
N PHE A 226 6.05 26.15 12.01
CA PHE A 226 6.89 27.32 12.14
C PHE A 226 6.33 28.32 13.17
N LEU A 227 5.01 28.43 13.25
CA LEU A 227 4.35 29.32 14.21
C LEU A 227 4.35 28.79 15.65
N LEU A 228 4.27 27.45 15.80
CA LEU A 228 4.33 26.82 17.12
C LEU A 228 5.75 26.90 17.70
N ASN A 229 6.75 27.15 16.88
CA ASN A 229 8.14 27.28 17.31
C ASN A 229 8.45 28.72 17.76
N GLU A 230 7.88 29.14 18.90
CA GLU A 230 7.95 30.50 19.48
C GLU A 230 9.35 31.11 19.49
N LYS A 231 10.41 30.31 19.69
CA LYS A 231 11.80 30.78 19.74
C LYS A 231 12.34 31.25 18.39
N GLU A 232 11.87 30.73 17.28
CA GLU A 232 12.26 31.18 15.94
C GLU A 232 11.48 32.42 15.50
N LEU A 233 10.21 32.52 15.88
CA LEU A 233 9.37 33.69 15.65
C LEU A 233 9.90 34.95 16.33
N ASP A 234 10.26 34.80 17.62
CA ASP A 234 10.83 35.90 18.43
C ASP A 234 12.13 36.42 17.81
N LYS A 235 12.96 35.53 17.31
CA LYS A 235 14.27 35.84 16.73
C LYS A 235 14.20 36.50 15.34
N LYS A 236 13.21 36.17 14.55
CA LYS A 236 13.09 36.61 13.15
C LYS A 236 12.13 37.80 12.93
N PHE A 237 11.10 37.91 13.77
CA PHE A 237 10.03 38.91 13.62
C PHE A 237 9.77 39.78 14.84
N GLY A 238 10.47 39.52 15.99
CA GLY A 238 10.31 40.31 17.22
C GLY A 238 8.96 40.08 17.92
N PHE A 239 8.47 38.83 17.89
CA PHE A 239 7.18 38.46 18.46
C PHE A 239 7.25 38.18 19.95
N ASN A 240 6.21 38.58 20.68
CA ASN A 240 5.99 38.25 22.07
C ASN A 240 4.85 37.20 22.14
N ALA A 241 5.13 36.06 22.80
CA ALA A 241 4.25 34.88 22.87
C ALA A 241 2.84 35.14 23.44
N ASP A 242 2.63 36.26 24.13
CA ASP A 242 1.35 36.64 24.72
C ASP A 242 0.33 37.22 23.72
N ASN A 243 0.79 37.60 22.52
CA ASN A 243 -0.08 38.00 21.41
C ASN A 243 0.06 37.00 20.27
N ARG A 244 -0.75 35.95 20.28
CA ARG A 244 -0.95 35.09 19.11
C ARG A 244 -1.55 35.91 17.97
N ASP A 245 -0.65 36.59 17.27
CA ASP A 245 -1.04 37.51 16.22
C ASP A 245 -1.22 36.70 14.91
N GLU A 246 -2.46 36.57 14.47
CA GLU A 246 -2.82 36.03 13.15
C GLU A 246 -2.00 36.66 12.02
N THR A 247 -1.49 37.85 12.23
CA THR A 247 -0.66 38.61 11.26
C THR A 247 0.71 37.96 11.00
N ALA A 248 1.22 37.09 11.86
CA ALA A 248 2.49 36.39 11.62
C ALA A 248 2.33 35.20 10.68
N LEU A 249 1.23 34.47 10.85
CA LEU A 249 0.80 33.40 9.92
C LEU A 249 0.75 33.93 8.52
N LEU A 250 -0.01 35.00 8.35
CA LEU A 250 -0.19 35.67 7.06
C LEU A 250 1.16 36.07 6.43
N LYS A 251 2.12 36.57 7.21
CA LYS A 251 3.43 36.97 6.68
C LYS A 251 4.30 35.83 6.18
N ILE A 252 4.23 34.65 6.78
CA ILE A 252 5.03 33.49 6.36
C ILE A 252 4.38 32.85 5.14
N GLU A 253 3.08 32.69 5.17
CA GLU A 253 2.29 32.24 4.05
C GLU A 253 2.48 33.18 2.86
N ASP A 254 2.31 34.47 3.07
CA ASP A 254 2.54 35.50 2.06
C ASP A 254 3.96 35.41 1.49
N SER A 255 4.97 35.16 2.30
CA SER A 255 6.37 35.05 1.83
C SER A 255 6.64 33.85 0.93
N PHE A 256 5.98 32.70 1.17
CA PHE A 256 6.11 31.52 0.31
C PHE A 256 5.31 31.71 -0.99
N GLU A 257 4.09 32.21 -0.87
CA GLU A 257 3.24 32.57 -1.99
C GLU A 257 3.89 33.63 -2.89
N GLU A 258 4.35 34.77 -2.32
CA GLU A 258 5.06 35.79 -3.06
C GLU A 258 6.27 35.26 -3.83
N LYS A 259 7.00 34.29 -3.28
CA LYS A 259 8.12 33.67 -3.98
C LYS A 259 7.64 32.81 -5.15
N LEU A 260 6.58 32.00 -4.97
CA LEU A 260 5.98 31.20 -6.05
C LEU A 260 5.44 32.10 -7.16
N GLU A 261 4.73 33.17 -6.80
CA GLU A 261 4.21 34.12 -7.77
C GLU A 261 5.31 34.91 -8.48
N SER A 262 6.36 35.28 -7.74
CA SER A 262 7.56 35.91 -8.34
C SER A 262 8.28 34.96 -9.29
N ALA A 263 8.18 33.66 -9.06
CA ALA A 263 8.69 32.61 -9.97
C ALA A 263 7.76 32.43 -11.19
N GLY A 264 6.56 32.98 -11.19
CA GLY A 264 5.60 32.98 -12.30
C GLY A 264 4.54 31.86 -12.20
N ILE A 265 4.40 31.23 -11.04
CA ILE A 265 3.30 30.30 -10.77
C ILE A 265 2.22 31.02 -9.97
N LYS A 266 0.97 30.86 -10.37
CA LYS A 266 -0.17 31.40 -9.63
C LYS A 266 -0.64 30.45 -8.55
N VAL A 267 -0.66 30.93 -7.30
CA VAL A 267 -1.18 30.15 -6.17
C VAL A 267 -2.69 30.39 -6.06
N LEU A 268 -3.45 29.31 -5.84
CA LEU A 268 -4.90 29.36 -5.68
C LEU A 268 -5.29 28.79 -4.31
N LYS A 269 -5.92 29.61 -3.47
CA LYS A 269 -6.35 29.30 -2.10
C LYS A 269 -7.83 29.58 -1.94
N ASN A 270 -8.69 28.61 -2.25
CA ASN A 270 -10.15 28.76 -2.33
C ASN A 270 -10.58 29.86 -3.32
N GLU A 271 -9.87 29.95 -4.43
CA GLU A 271 -10.11 30.94 -5.46
C GLU A 271 -10.03 30.36 -6.87
N LYS A 272 -10.50 31.17 -7.80
CA LYS A 272 -10.57 30.87 -9.21
C LYS A 272 -9.68 31.80 -10.01
N ASP A 273 -9.03 31.25 -11.02
CA ASP A 273 -8.50 32.02 -12.14
C ASP A 273 -9.12 31.60 -13.46
N THR A 274 -9.26 32.54 -14.38
CA THR A 274 -9.77 32.28 -15.72
C THR A 274 -8.70 32.61 -16.74
N ILE A 275 -8.30 31.63 -17.51
CA ILE A 275 -7.34 31.81 -18.60
C ILE A 275 -7.94 31.45 -19.96
N LYS A 276 -7.35 31.98 -20.99
CA LYS A 276 -7.69 31.63 -22.37
C LYS A 276 -6.56 30.80 -22.98
N VAL A 277 -6.87 29.57 -23.30
CA VAL A 277 -5.97 28.61 -23.98
C VAL A 277 -6.54 28.41 -25.39
N LYS A 278 -5.77 28.73 -26.41
CA LYS A 278 -6.29 28.71 -27.80
C LYS A 278 -7.56 29.57 -27.88
N ASN A 279 -8.72 29.00 -28.18
CA ASN A 279 -10.01 29.67 -28.19
C ASN A 279 -10.92 29.32 -27.01
N ILE A 280 -10.41 28.57 -26.05
CA ILE A 280 -11.17 28.01 -24.95
C ILE A 280 -10.91 28.82 -23.68
N ASN A 281 -11.96 29.27 -23.01
CA ASN A 281 -11.86 29.85 -21.69
C ASN A 281 -11.89 28.74 -20.67
N ILE A 282 -10.93 28.73 -19.76
CA ILE A 282 -10.75 27.70 -18.74
C ILE A 282 -10.75 28.37 -17.38
N ASP A 283 -11.68 27.96 -16.53
CA ASP A 283 -11.73 28.33 -15.13
C ASP A 283 -10.97 27.28 -14.33
N ILE A 284 -9.96 27.68 -13.57
CA ILE A 284 -9.16 26.82 -12.71
C ILE A 284 -9.46 27.20 -11.27
N TYR A 285 -9.95 26.25 -10.49
CA TYR A 285 -10.28 26.41 -9.08
C TYR A 285 -9.22 25.69 -8.24
N GLY A 286 -8.58 26.43 -7.34
CA GLY A 286 -7.75 25.87 -6.31
C GLY A 286 -8.52 25.78 -5.00
N VAL A 287 -8.63 24.59 -4.46
CA VAL A 287 -9.25 24.36 -3.15
C VAL A 287 -8.15 24.09 -2.16
N LEU A 288 -8.13 24.86 -1.07
CA LEU A 288 -7.20 24.63 0.01
C LEU A 288 -7.59 23.38 0.77
N THR A 289 -6.59 22.57 1.14
CA THR A 289 -6.80 21.33 1.86
C THR A 289 -7.61 21.54 3.13
N SER A 290 -8.50 20.60 3.42
CA SER A 290 -9.47 20.68 4.49
C SER A 290 -8.87 20.37 5.87
N ASN A 291 -7.89 21.11 6.31
CA ASN A 291 -7.57 21.04 7.74
C ASN A 291 -8.76 21.64 8.52
N PRO A 292 -9.36 20.89 9.48
CA PRO A 292 -10.60 21.28 10.15
C PRO A 292 -10.48 22.51 11.05
N SER A 293 -9.33 23.10 11.17
CA SER A 293 -9.24 24.43 11.75
C SER A 293 -9.87 25.41 10.76
N SER A 294 -11.00 25.97 11.14
CA SER A 294 -11.77 27.06 10.52
C SER A 294 -10.94 28.27 10.02
N PHE A 295 -9.65 28.14 9.97
CA PHE A 295 -8.66 29.14 9.64
C PHE A 295 -8.66 29.57 8.17
N TRP A 296 -9.10 28.69 7.28
CA TRP A 296 -8.91 28.84 5.85
C TRP A 296 -10.19 29.10 5.04
N SER A 297 -11.32 29.38 5.68
CA SER A 297 -12.53 29.79 4.97
C SER A 297 -12.44 31.27 4.54
N TYR A 298 -11.58 31.53 3.58
CA TYR A 298 -11.13 32.90 3.30
C TYR A 298 -12.05 33.74 2.45
N SER A 299 -12.99 33.23 1.68
CA SER A 299 -13.70 34.09 0.74
C SER A 299 -15.19 34.29 0.97
N GLY A 300 -15.78 33.59 1.95
CA GLY A 300 -17.23 33.63 2.15
C GLY A 300 -18.07 33.13 0.97
N LYS A 301 -17.39 32.66 -0.10
CA LYS A 301 -18.00 31.98 -1.24
C LYS A 301 -17.84 30.49 -1.08
N THR A 302 -18.92 29.78 -1.28
CA THR A 302 -18.86 28.32 -1.36
C THR A 302 -18.33 27.90 -2.73
N PHE A 303 -17.74 26.73 -2.82
CA PHE A 303 -17.29 26.18 -4.09
C PHE A 303 -18.39 26.13 -5.15
N ALA A 304 -19.63 25.83 -4.73
CA ALA A 304 -20.82 25.86 -5.59
C ALA A 304 -21.00 27.21 -6.29
N ASP A 305 -20.65 28.31 -5.64
CA ASP A 305 -20.80 29.64 -6.23
C ASP A 305 -19.90 29.84 -7.47
N TYR A 306 -18.72 29.21 -7.49
CA TYR A 306 -17.81 29.28 -8.63
C TYR A 306 -18.25 28.44 -9.82
N ILE A 307 -18.90 27.30 -9.58
CA ILE A 307 -19.31 26.37 -10.65
C ILE A 307 -20.38 26.97 -11.56
N TYR A 308 -21.29 27.74 -11.00
CA TYR A 308 -22.36 28.37 -11.77
C TYR A 308 -21.93 29.64 -12.53
N GLU A 309 -20.74 30.19 -12.22
CA GLU A 309 -20.18 31.26 -13.00
C GLU A 309 -19.68 30.76 -14.36
N ASN A 310 -19.96 31.47 -15.44
CA ASN A 310 -19.49 31.14 -16.80
C ASN A 310 -19.69 29.67 -17.21
N PRO A 311 -20.92 29.19 -17.39
CA PRO A 311 -21.21 27.77 -17.63
C PRO A 311 -20.54 27.20 -18.89
N ASP A 312 -20.19 28.06 -19.86
CA ASP A 312 -19.55 27.65 -21.10
C ASP A 312 -18.03 27.44 -20.98
N ASN A 313 -17.43 27.92 -19.88
CA ASN A 313 -16.01 27.73 -19.62
C ASN A 313 -15.72 26.27 -19.21
N LEU A 314 -14.60 25.73 -19.68
CA LEU A 314 -14.07 24.47 -19.16
C LEU A 314 -13.65 24.66 -17.69
N LYS A 315 -14.05 23.76 -16.83
CA LYS A 315 -13.83 23.88 -15.39
C LYS A 315 -12.89 22.81 -14.88
N ILE A 316 -11.71 23.21 -14.41
CA ILE A 316 -10.72 22.33 -13.79
C ILE A 316 -10.65 22.66 -12.31
N MET A 317 -10.81 21.66 -11.47
CA MET A 317 -10.65 21.78 -10.02
C MET A 317 -9.36 21.09 -9.58
N ALA A 318 -8.55 21.77 -8.80
CA ALA A 318 -7.35 21.22 -8.17
C ALA A 318 -7.50 21.29 -6.66
N VAL A 319 -7.30 20.16 -6.00
CA VAL A 319 -7.27 20.04 -4.54
C VAL A 319 -6.27 18.94 -4.19
N HIS A 320 -5.51 19.15 -3.13
CA HIS A 320 -4.49 18.16 -2.75
C HIS A 320 -5.12 16.86 -2.28
N GLU A 321 -6.02 16.91 -1.31
CA GLU A 321 -6.64 15.75 -0.66
C GLU A 321 -7.89 15.28 -1.41
N PRO A 322 -7.91 14.06 -1.97
CA PRO A 322 -8.99 13.60 -2.83
C PRO A 322 -10.30 13.29 -2.07
N PHE A 323 -10.24 13.02 -0.77
CA PHE A 323 -11.42 12.68 0.03
C PHE A 323 -12.43 13.83 0.15
N ILE A 324 -12.01 15.06 -0.07
CA ILE A 324 -12.92 16.21 -0.08
C ILE A 324 -14.02 16.06 -1.14
N PHE A 325 -13.77 15.30 -2.19
CA PHE A 325 -14.76 15.06 -3.23
C PHE A 325 -15.93 14.17 -2.78
N GLU A 326 -15.81 13.48 -1.67
CA GLU A 326 -16.93 12.74 -1.07
C GLU A 326 -17.98 13.66 -0.46
N GLU A 327 -17.56 14.86 -0.05
CA GLU A 327 -18.45 15.87 0.54
C GLU A 327 -19.19 16.71 -0.51
N PHE A 328 -18.73 16.70 -1.75
CA PHE A 328 -19.30 17.47 -2.82
C PHE A 328 -20.49 16.77 -3.49
N THR A 329 -21.57 17.50 -3.70
CA THR A 329 -22.68 17.01 -4.50
C THR A 329 -22.31 16.95 -5.98
N PRO A 330 -22.92 16.04 -6.77
CA PRO A 330 -22.64 15.93 -8.20
C PRO A 330 -22.72 17.23 -8.99
N ASP A 331 -23.60 18.14 -8.58
CA ASP A 331 -23.80 19.43 -9.25
C ASP A 331 -22.66 20.43 -8.97
N SER A 332 -21.79 20.12 -8.01
CA SER A 332 -20.63 20.97 -7.63
C SER A 332 -19.30 20.49 -8.22
N TRP A 333 -19.30 19.53 -9.15
CA TRP A 333 -18.08 18.99 -9.75
C TRP A 333 -17.72 19.73 -11.05
N GLY A 334 -16.39 19.97 -11.23
CA GLY A 334 -15.88 20.53 -12.49
C GLY A 334 -15.91 19.53 -13.65
N ASP A 335 -15.47 19.96 -14.83
CA ASP A 335 -15.28 19.08 -15.99
C ASP A 335 -14.09 18.12 -15.81
N LEU A 336 -13.11 18.50 -14.95
CA LEU A 336 -11.96 17.70 -14.55
C LEU A 336 -11.56 18.07 -13.12
N MET A 337 -11.28 17.05 -12.30
CA MET A 337 -10.77 17.22 -10.94
C MET A 337 -9.42 16.52 -10.80
N LEU A 338 -8.48 17.18 -10.09
CA LEU A 338 -7.10 16.72 -9.90
C LEU A 338 -6.74 16.71 -8.43
N SER A 339 -6.14 15.60 -7.97
CA SER A 339 -5.65 15.45 -6.59
C SER A 339 -4.36 14.64 -6.52
N GLY A 340 -3.70 14.72 -5.36
CA GLY A 340 -2.53 13.95 -4.98
C GLY A 340 -2.71 13.26 -3.64
N HIS A 341 -1.80 13.55 -2.68
CA HIS A 341 -1.84 13.22 -1.26
C HIS A 341 -1.64 11.74 -0.91
N THR A 342 -2.33 10.84 -1.56
CA THR A 342 -2.36 9.41 -1.21
C THR A 342 -1.15 8.62 -1.67
N HIS A 343 -0.26 9.26 -2.43
CA HIS A 343 0.93 8.64 -3.04
C HIS A 343 0.61 7.35 -3.83
N GLY A 344 -0.64 7.14 -4.22
CA GLY A 344 -1.12 5.92 -4.86
C GLY A 344 -1.08 4.67 -3.97
N GLY A 345 -0.84 4.84 -2.68
CA GLY A 345 -0.51 3.79 -1.73
C GLY A 345 0.96 3.35 -1.83
N VAL A 346 1.61 3.08 -0.69
CA VAL A 346 3.06 2.79 -0.63
C VAL A 346 3.41 1.46 -1.31
N ILE A 347 2.61 0.44 -1.06
CA ILE A 347 2.75 -0.91 -1.61
C ILE A 347 1.50 -1.26 -2.41
N ARG A 348 1.71 -1.61 -3.67
CA ARG A 348 0.60 -2.03 -4.56
C ARG A 348 0.77 -3.47 -5.02
N VAL A 349 -0.31 -4.22 -4.96
CA VAL A 349 -0.37 -5.57 -5.52
C VAL A 349 -1.05 -5.48 -6.88
N PRO A 350 -0.45 -6.06 -7.94
CA PRO A 350 -1.08 -6.10 -9.26
C PRO A 350 -2.51 -6.63 -9.15
N ILE A 351 -3.46 -5.98 -9.85
CA ILE A 351 -4.90 -6.32 -9.88
C ILE A 351 -5.65 -5.98 -8.58
N LEU A 352 -5.04 -6.17 -7.40
CA LEU A 352 -5.71 -5.96 -6.12
C LEU A 352 -5.67 -4.49 -5.64
N GLY A 353 -4.70 -3.70 -6.12
CA GLY A 353 -4.55 -2.31 -5.73
C GLY A 353 -3.61 -2.11 -4.51
N PRO A 354 -3.83 -1.05 -3.73
CA PRO A 354 -2.97 -0.73 -2.59
C PRO A 354 -3.09 -1.81 -1.50
N LEU A 355 -1.93 -2.29 -1.01
CA LEU A 355 -1.82 -3.18 0.13
C LEU A 355 -1.59 -2.41 1.43
N PHE A 356 -0.95 -1.25 1.31
CA PHE A 356 -0.65 -0.36 2.42
C PHE A 356 -0.75 1.10 1.94
N THR A 357 -1.44 1.93 2.73
CA THR A 357 -1.47 3.40 2.59
C THR A 357 -1.05 4.03 3.91
N HIS A 358 -0.58 5.27 3.88
CA HIS A 358 -0.19 5.97 5.10
C HIS A 358 -1.37 6.20 6.04
N GLU A 359 -2.54 6.48 5.49
CA GLU A 359 -3.75 6.80 6.25
C GLU A 359 -4.56 5.56 6.63
N GLY A 360 -4.81 4.66 5.68
CA GLY A 360 -5.62 3.46 5.89
C GLY A 360 -4.83 2.26 6.43
N GLY A 361 -3.50 2.35 6.58
CA GLY A 361 -2.68 1.25 7.09
C GLY A 361 -2.64 0.05 6.15
N LEU A 362 -2.61 -1.15 6.73
CA LEU A 362 -2.50 -2.42 6.01
C LEU A 362 -3.88 -2.90 5.58
N PHE A 363 -4.02 -3.26 4.29
CA PHE A 363 -5.30 -3.61 3.67
C PHE A 363 -6.33 -2.50 3.78
N PRO A 364 -6.02 -1.28 3.25
CA PRO A 364 -6.95 -0.18 3.29
C PRO A 364 -8.31 -0.61 2.74
N GLU A 365 -9.37 -0.26 3.41
CA GLU A 365 -10.72 -0.57 2.97
C GLU A 365 -11.03 0.17 1.68
N ARG A 366 -11.96 -0.35 0.88
CA ARG A 366 -12.45 0.39 -0.29
C ARG A 366 -13.14 1.70 0.08
N SER A 367 -13.53 1.81 1.37
CA SER A 367 -14.08 3.01 1.98
C SER A 367 -13.06 4.14 2.22
N ASP A 368 -11.75 3.87 2.09
CA ASP A 368 -10.72 4.89 2.28
C ASP A 368 -10.66 5.90 1.10
N GLY A 369 -11.67 5.88 0.25
CA GLY A 369 -11.88 6.88 -0.78
C GLY A 369 -11.01 6.71 -2.02
N PHE A 370 -10.61 7.82 -2.59
CA PHE A 370 -9.92 7.92 -3.87
C PHE A 370 -8.41 7.81 -3.69
N VAL A 371 -7.83 6.63 -3.91
CA VAL A 371 -6.40 6.39 -3.63
C VAL A 371 -5.50 6.62 -4.85
N TYR A 372 -5.93 6.25 -6.06
CA TYR A 372 -5.06 6.31 -7.22
C TYR A 372 -5.81 6.13 -8.54
N GLY A 373 -5.43 6.90 -9.53
CA GLY A 373 -5.89 6.73 -10.90
C GLY A 373 -7.13 7.54 -11.22
N ARG A 374 -7.91 7.05 -12.18
CA ARG A 374 -9.11 7.74 -12.66
C ARG A 374 -10.36 7.17 -12.01
N TYR A 375 -11.14 8.07 -11.45
CA TYR A 375 -12.51 7.81 -10.97
C TYR A 375 -13.50 8.61 -11.81
N ASN A 376 -14.65 8.02 -12.11
CA ASN A 376 -15.75 8.71 -12.76
C ASN A 376 -16.86 8.89 -11.72
N THR A 377 -16.99 10.08 -11.26
CA THR A 377 -17.95 10.45 -10.23
C THR A 377 -18.93 11.45 -10.82
N ALA A 378 -20.22 11.14 -10.78
CA ALA A 378 -21.28 12.01 -11.29
C ALA A 378 -21.07 12.56 -12.72
N GLY A 379 -20.37 11.81 -13.57
CA GLY A 379 -20.09 12.21 -14.96
C GLY A 379 -18.80 13.01 -15.18
N SER A 380 -18.11 13.40 -14.10
CA SER A 380 -16.83 14.12 -14.17
C SER A 380 -15.67 13.24 -13.76
N PRO A 381 -14.53 13.26 -14.48
CA PRO A 381 -13.33 12.51 -14.10
C PRO A 381 -12.60 13.20 -12.96
N LEU A 382 -12.28 12.41 -11.91
CA LEU A 382 -11.28 12.73 -10.91
C LEU A 382 -10.02 11.91 -11.20
N ILE A 383 -8.87 12.58 -11.25
CA ILE A 383 -7.56 11.96 -11.40
C ILE A 383 -6.80 12.16 -10.10
N VAL A 384 -6.43 11.05 -9.47
CA VAL A 384 -5.60 11.02 -8.25
C VAL A 384 -4.21 10.54 -8.63
N SER A 385 -3.22 11.41 -8.49
CA SER A 385 -1.82 11.13 -8.81
C SER A 385 -1.17 10.20 -7.77
N ALA A 386 -0.25 9.35 -8.22
CA ALA A 386 0.64 8.64 -7.31
C ALA A 386 1.79 9.52 -6.77
N GLY A 387 1.89 10.76 -7.20
CA GLY A 387 2.92 11.70 -6.76
C GLY A 387 4.32 11.41 -7.32
N LEU A 388 5.19 12.39 -7.15
CA LEU A 388 6.56 12.40 -7.67
C LEU A 388 7.63 12.09 -6.61
N GLU A 389 7.28 11.89 -5.36
CA GLU A 389 8.24 11.56 -4.31
C GLU A 389 9.06 10.31 -4.64
N ASN A 390 10.40 10.40 -4.49
CA ASN A 390 11.32 9.32 -4.84
C ASN A 390 12.36 8.97 -3.77
N SER A 391 12.40 9.69 -2.65
CA SER A 391 13.51 9.64 -1.70
C SER A 391 13.19 9.01 -0.35
N ASN A 392 12.05 9.32 0.24
CA ASN A 392 11.77 9.04 1.64
C ASN A 392 11.00 7.75 1.87
N VAL A 393 10.27 7.26 0.87
CA VAL A 393 9.42 6.08 0.99
C VAL A 393 9.79 5.01 -0.03
N LEU A 394 9.99 3.77 0.43
CA LEU A 394 10.16 2.63 -0.46
C LEU A 394 8.80 2.27 -1.09
N ARG A 395 8.56 2.76 -2.29
CA ARG A 395 7.38 2.42 -3.08
C ARG A 395 7.56 1.08 -3.75
N ILE A 396 6.70 0.11 -3.46
CA ILE A 396 6.75 -1.23 -4.07
C ILE A 396 5.64 -1.34 -5.11
N ASN A 397 6.03 -1.59 -6.36
CA ASN A 397 5.14 -1.65 -7.52
C ASN A 397 4.25 -0.39 -7.66
N ASN A 398 4.80 0.75 -7.26
CA ASN A 398 4.15 2.05 -7.23
C ASN A 398 5.17 3.16 -7.59
N GLN A 399 5.62 3.17 -8.84
CA GLN A 399 6.62 4.12 -9.32
C GLN A 399 6.09 5.56 -9.25
N PRO A 400 6.95 6.56 -8.92
CA PRO A 400 6.61 7.98 -9.04
C PRO A 400 5.97 8.31 -10.39
N GLU A 401 5.06 9.28 -10.42
CA GLU A 401 4.20 9.50 -11.57
C GLU A 401 4.12 10.96 -11.99
N LEU A 402 4.33 11.22 -13.27
CA LEU A 402 3.96 12.45 -13.95
C LEU A 402 2.65 12.19 -14.70
N VAL A 403 1.62 12.96 -14.39
CA VAL A 403 0.28 12.76 -14.97
C VAL A 403 0.05 13.72 -16.13
N ILE A 404 -0.43 13.20 -17.25
CA ILE A 404 -0.75 13.94 -18.46
C ILE A 404 -2.22 13.72 -18.80
N ILE A 405 -2.98 14.79 -18.94
CA ILE A 405 -4.41 14.71 -19.27
C ILE A 405 -4.67 15.43 -20.58
N ASP A 406 -5.14 14.71 -21.56
CA ASP A 406 -5.63 15.26 -22.82
C ASP A 406 -7.16 15.39 -22.80
N ILE A 407 -7.66 16.63 -22.80
CA ILE A 407 -9.07 16.94 -22.89
C ILE A 407 -9.38 17.19 -24.36
N ASN A 408 -10.12 16.30 -24.98
CA ASN A 408 -10.47 16.37 -26.38
C ASN A 408 -11.90 16.85 -26.58
N LYS A 409 -12.18 17.32 -27.79
CA LYS A 409 -13.56 17.58 -28.21
C LYS A 409 -14.38 16.29 -28.11
N PHE A 410 -15.57 16.42 -27.50
CA PHE A 410 -16.54 15.31 -27.46
C PHE A 410 -17.08 15.01 -28.85
#